data_3a9a01eac527ca467ac1d7289a3b8748
#
_entry.id   3a9a01eac527ca467ac1d7289a3b8748
#
_cell.length_a   1.000
_cell.length_b   1.000
_cell.length_c   1.000
_cell.angle_alpha   90.00
_cell.angle_beta   90.00
_cell.angle_gamma   90.00
#
_symmetry.space_group_name_H-M   'P 1'
#
loop_
_entity.id
_entity.type
_entity.pdbx_description
1 polymer ?
#
loop_
_entity_poly.entity_id
_entity_poly.type
_entity_poly.pdbx_seq_one_letter_code
_entity_poly.pdbx_strand_id
1 'polypeptide(L)'
;MAFLTLEGIVKTYGSFKAIDGLDLEVRHGEFIALLGPSGCGKTTTLQSIAGFVQPTQGRIVLDGRDITHVRPEQRGLGIVFQSYALFPHMTVAQNISFGLEMRGVAKAERSQRVDEALALVRLDGLGERYPKALSGGQRQRVAIARALAIRPNLLLLDEPMSNLDAKLREEMHIELRAIQRDLGITTILVTHDQVEAMTMSDRIAVMQKGRIVQIDTPYEAYERPHSPFASAFLGKTNAFAGAVQTRNERCCHVQVKDTLLHVPHEDRTLGNEVNVYIRPEKIRLAQAGHGRLNGRIRLRVFLGNLWLIAVETHLGMVHMTQPNLGTPPPDEGHEVGLDWSDDDLRLLDREVAHGQV
;
A
#
# COMPACT_ATOMS: atom_id res chain seq x y z
N MET A 1 -15.70 6.61 16.59
CA MET A 1 -16.66 6.86 15.50
C MET A 1 -15.86 7.04 14.22
N ALA A 2 -16.36 6.53 13.09
CA ALA A 2 -15.71 6.75 11.78
C ALA A 2 -15.80 8.21 11.40
N PHE A 3 -14.70 8.77 10.88
CA PHE A 3 -14.62 10.15 10.39
C PHE A 3 -15.02 10.24 8.91
N LEU A 4 -14.60 9.25 8.11
CA LEU A 4 -15.06 9.07 6.75
C LEU A 4 -15.64 7.67 6.61
N THR A 5 -16.82 7.56 5.99
CA THR A 5 -17.46 6.28 5.68
C THR A 5 -17.86 6.26 4.21
N LEU A 6 -17.46 5.21 3.52
CA LEU A 6 -17.97 4.85 2.21
C LEU A 6 -18.87 3.62 2.39
N GLU A 7 -20.12 3.71 1.94
CA GLU A 7 -21.12 2.67 2.12
C GLU A 7 -21.60 2.18 0.75
N GLY A 8 -21.26 0.95 0.40
CA GLY A 8 -21.70 0.28 -0.82
C GLY A 8 -21.39 1.05 -2.10
N ILE A 9 -20.23 1.72 -2.19
CA ILE A 9 -19.90 2.56 -3.34
C ILE A 9 -19.78 1.72 -4.60
N VAL A 10 -20.57 2.07 -5.61
CA VAL A 10 -20.47 1.52 -6.97
C VAL A 10 -20.19 2.66 -7.94
N LYS A 11 -19.26 2.43 -8.86
CA LYS A 11 -19.04 3.33 -10.01
C LYS A 11 -18.93 2.54 -11.29
N THR A 12 -19.81 2.83 -12.23
CA THR A 12 -19.83 2.21 -13.56
C THR A 12 -19.52 3.23 -14.64
N TYR A 13 -18.83 2.79 -15.69
CA TYR A 13 -18.60 3.51 -16.95
C TYR A 13 -19.06 2.59 -18.09
N GLY A 14 -20.27 2.81 -18.59
CA GLY A 14 -20.91 1.85 -19.49
C GLY A 14 -21.09 0.50 -18.84
N SER A 15 -20.53 -0.57 -19.42
CA SER A 15 -20.54 -1.93 -18.85
C SER A 15 -19.43 -2.20 -17.83
N PHE A 16 -18.42 -1.33 -17.74
CA PHE A 16 -17.28 -1.51 -16.86
C PHE A 16 -17.56 -0.99 -15.45
N LYS A 17 -17.41 -1.85 -14.45
CA LYS A 17 -17.49 -1.47 -13.04
C LYS A 17 -16.09 -1.13 -12.53
N ALA A 18 -15.82 0.16 -12.32
CA ALA A 18 -14.55 0.63 -11.75
C ALA A 18 -14.50 0.46 -10.22
N ILE A 19 -15.65 0.58 -9.55
CA ILE A 19 -15.84 0.30 -8.13
C ILE A 19 -17.10 -0.56 -8.03
N ASP A 20 -17.05 -1.65 -7.24
CA ASP A 20 -18.11 -2.65 -7.15
C ASP A 20 -18.45 -3.00 -5.69
N GLY A 21 -19.27 -2.17 -5.06
CA GLY A 21 -19.74 -2.38 -3.68
C GLY A 21 -18.62 -2.18 -2.66
N LEU A 22 -17.94 -1.02 -2.71
CA LEU A 22 -16.83 -0.73 -1.82
C LEU A 22 -17.33 -0.10 -0.52
N ASP A 23 -16.97 -0.76 0.60
CA ASP A 23 -17.17 -0.27 1.96
C ASP A 23 -15.82 0.07 2.59
N LEU A 24 -15.74 1.25 3.25
CA LEU A 24 -14.52 1.70 3.92
C LEU A 24 -14.89 2.63 5.07
N GLU A 25 -14.31 2.36 6.24
CA GLU A 25 -14.34 3.27 7.38
C GLU A 25 -12.94 3.76 7.71
N VAL A 26 -12.79 5.09 7.84
CA VAL A 26 -11.54 5.76 8.21
C VAL A 26 -11.78 6.54 9.51
N ARG A 27 -10.87 6.40 10.46
CA ARG A 27 -10.94 7.09 11.76
C ARG A 27 -10.37 8.50 11.64
N HIS A 28 -10.74 9.37 12.58
CA HIS A 28 -10.13 10.70 12.66
C HIS A 28 -8.62 10.60 12.92
N GLY A 29 -7.82 11.37 12.17
CA GLY A 29 -6.35 11.35 12.27
C GLY A 29 -5.66 10.11 11.70
N GLU A 30 -6.42 9.15 11.16
CA GLU A 30 -5.87 7.93 10.56
C GLU A 30 -5.20 8.22 9.21
N PHE A 31 -4.09 7.55 8.97
CA PHE A 31 -3.47 7.46 7.65
C PHE A 31 -3.78 6.10 7.02
N ILE A 32 -4.62 6.05 6.01
CA ILE A 32 -4.95 4.81 5.30
C ILE A 32 -4.44 4.83 3.86
N ALA A 33 -3.84 3.72 3.42
CA ALA A 33 -3.43 3.54 2.03
C ALA A 33 -4.42 2.66 1.27
N LEU A 34 -4.88 3.11 0.10
CA LEU A 34 -5.54 2.29 -0.91
C LEU A 34 -4.47 1.72 -1.83
N LEU A 35 -4.20 0.43 -1.72
CA LEU A 35 -3.13 -0.26 -2.40
C LEU A 35 -3.68 -1.31 -3.37
N GLY A 36 -3.16 -1.38 -4.59
CA GLY A 36 -3.60 -2.39 -5.57
C GLY A 36 -3.02 -2.14 -6.97
N PRO A 37 -3.19 -3.07 -7.90
CA PRO A 37 -2.70 -2.94 -9.26
C PRO A 37 -3.39 -1.79 -10.02
N SER A 38 -2.81 -1.40 -11.14
CA SER A 38 -3.41 -0.41 -12.03
C SER A 38 -4.81 -0.85 -12.48
N GLY A 39 -5.77 0.08 -12.52
CA GLY A 39 -7.14 -0.19 -12.94
C GLY A 39 -8.04 -0.88 -11.89
N CYS A 40 -7.58 -1.12 -10.67
CA CYS A 40 -8.43 -1.74 -9.63
C CYS A 40 -9.42 -0.78 -8.93
N GLY A 41 -9.47 0.51 -9.31
CA GLY A 41 -10.46 1.45 -8.80
C GLY A 41 -9.95 2.47 -7.77
N LYS A 42 -8.68 2.49 -7.37
CA LYS A 42 -8.10 3.39 -6.35
C LYS A 42 -8.33 4.87 -6.64
N THR A 43 -7.85 5.35 -7.78
CA THR A 43 -8.01 6.75 -8.19
C THR A 43 -9.48 7.12 -8.36
N THR A 44 -10.32 6.21 -8.86
CA THR A 44 -11.78 6.43 -8.96
C THR A 44 -12.40 6.58 -7.58
N THR A 45 -11.97 5.79 -6.60
CA THR A 45 -12.42 5.90 -5.21
C THR A 45 -12.01 7.25 -4.62
N LEU A 46 -10.74 7.64 -4.77
CA LEU A 46 -10.24 8.93 -4.31
C LEU A 46 -11.00 10.09 -4.97
N GLN A 47 -11.21 10.05 -6.28
CA GLN A 47 -11.97 11.05 -7.03
C GLN A 47 -13.45 11.11 -6.60
N SER A 48 -14.04 9.99 -6.20
CA SER A 48 -15.40 9.96 -5.66
C SER A 48 -15.45 10.65 -4.29
N ILE A 49 -14.48 10.42 -3.41
CA ILE A 49 -14.34 11.12 -2.13
C ILE A 49 -14.11 12.63 -2.38
N ALA A 50 -13.29 12.98 -3.35
CA ALA A 50 -13.00 14.36 -3.73
C ALA A 50 -14.20 15.09 -4.37
N GLY A 51 -15.18 14.36 -4.92
CA GLY A 51 -16.35 14.90 -5.61
C GLY A 51 -16.17 15.18 -7.09
N PHE A 52 -15.04 14.80 -7.69
CA PHE A 52 -14.80 14.89 -9.13
C PHE A 52 -15.56 13.82 -9.93
N VAL A 53 -15.82 12.69 -9.29
CA VAL A 53 -16.59 11.58 -9.85
C VAL A 53 -17.75 11.29 -8.90
N GLN A 54 -18.96 11.34 -9.39
CA GLN A 54 -20.13 10.91 -8.61
C GLN A 54 -20.25 9.39 -8.65
N PRO A 55 -20.43 8.72 -7.51
CA PRO A 55 -20.74 7.29 -7.50
C PRO A 55 -22.06 7.03 -8.21
N THR A 56 -22.21 5.83 -8.80
CA THR A 56 -23.46 5.38 -9.41
C THR A 56 -24.45 4.92 -8.34
N GLN A 57 -23.93 4.33 -7.24
CA GLN A 57 -24.67 3.90 -6.07
C GLN A 57 -23.82 4.06 -4.82
N GLY A 58 -24.45 4.01 -3.67
CA GLY A 58 -23.78 4.11 -2.38
C GLY A 58 -23.74 5.54 -1.85
N ARG A 59 -23.12 5.69 -0.68
CA ARG A 59 -23.09 6.95 0.08
C ARG A 59 -21.71 7.24 0.63
N ILE A 60 -21.32 8.51 0.65
CA ILE A 60 -20.07 9.01 1.24
C ILE A 60 -20.41 9.97 2.38
N VAL A 61 -20.02 9.62 3.59
CA VAL A 61 -20.25 10.41 4.80
C VAL A 61 -18.92 10.88 5.36
N LEU A 62 -18.76 12.20 5.56
CA LEU A 62 -17.59 12.83 6.16
C LEU A 62 -18.02 13.60 7.40
N ASP A 63 -17.45 13.25 8.55
CA ASP A 63 -17.76 13.88 9.85
C ASP A 63 -19.28 13.98 10.12
N GLY A 64 -19.97 12.84 9.89
CA GLY A 64 -21.43 12.74 10.06
C GLY A 64 -22.28 13.40 8.97
N ARG A 65 -21.67 14.11 8.01
CA ARG A 65 -22.36 14.78 6.90
C ARG A 65 -22.29 13.96 5.63
N ASP A 66 -23.43 13.71 4.98
CA ASP A 66 -23.45 13.13 3.62
C ASP A 66 -22.88 14.15 2.61
N ILE A 67 -21.79 13.76 1.94
CA ILE A 67 -21.12 14.55 0.93
C ILE A 67 -21.22 13.95 -0.47
N THR A 68 -22.04 12.94 -0.67
CA THR A 68 -22.14 12.18 -1.94
C THR A 68 -22.34 13.10 -3.14
N HIS A 69 -23.25 14.08 -3.01
CA HIS A 69 -23.58 15.03 -4.08
C HIS A 69 -23.04 16.46 -3.85
N VAL A 70 -22.22 16.65 -2.81
CA VAL A 70 -21.59 17.95 -2.53
C VAL A 70 -20.48 18.24 -3.54
N ARG A 71 -20.43 19.45 -4.08
CA ARG A 71 -19.38 19.87 -5.03
C ARG A 71 -17.99 19.85 -4.41
N PRO A 72 -16.92 19.57 -5.18
CA PRO A 72 -15.55 19.44 -4.67
C PRO A 72 -15.10 20.60 -3.79
N GLU A 73 -15.34 21.84 -4.23
CA GLU A 73 -14.93 23.07 -3.55
C GLU A 73 -15.61 23.26 -2.17
N GLN A 74 -16.75 22.61 -1.96
CA GLN A 74 -17.53 22.69 -0.71
C GLN A 74 -17.25 21.54 0.27
N ARG A 75 -16.43 20.55 -0.12
CA ARG A 75 -16.09 19.40 0.75
C ARG A 75 -15.02 19.72 1.78
N GLY A 76 -14.26 20.81 1.63
CA GLY A 76 -13.23 21.22 2.58
C GLY A 76 -11.98 20.33 2.57
N LEU A 77 -11.71 19.61 1.51
CA LEU A 77 -10.63 18.64 1.38
C LEU A 77 -9.34 19.29 0.85
N GLY A 78 -8.19 18.74 1.23
CA GLY A 78 -6.90 18.98 0.58
C GLY A 78 -6.59 17.85 -0.39
N ILE A 79 -6.08 18.17 -1.58
CA ILE A 79 -5.79 17.17 -2.61
C ILE A 79 -4.43 17.42 -3.22
N VAL A 80 -3.61 16.36 -3.31
CA VAL A 80 -2.34 16.31 -4.04
C VAL A 80 -2.50 15.32 -5.18
N PHE A 81 -2.38 15.80 -6.42
CA PHE A 81 -2.48 14.97 -7.63
C PHE A 81 -1.11 14.40 -8.02
N GLN A 82 -1.11 13.31 -8.74
CA GLN A 82 0.08 12.64 -9.28
C GLN A 82 0.99 13.58 -10.09
N SER A 83 0.41 14.49 -10.88
CA SER A 83 1.15 15.50 -11.67
C SER A 83 1.54 16.74 -10.88
N TYR A 84 1.28 16.75 -9.55
CA TYR A 84 1.39 17.92 -8.67
C TYR A 84 0.44 19.07 -9.04
N ALA A 85 0.02 19.20 -10.27
CA ALA A 85 -0.92 20.20 -10.81
C ALA A 85 -0.63 21.63 -10.34
N LEU A 86 0.66 22.02 -10.29
CA LEU A 86 1.06 23.37 -9.95
C LEU A 86 0.76 24.32 -11.12
N PHE A 87 0.31 25.54 -10.81
CA PHE A 87 0.09 26.60 -11.79
C PHE A 87 1.45 27.14 -12.26
N PRO A 88 1.85 26.90 -13.52
CA PRO A 88 3.22 27.21 -13.98
C PRO A 88 3.51 28.71 -14.10
N HIS A 89 2.46 29.53 -14.21
CA HIS A 89 2.51 30.99 -14.31
C HIS A 89 2.44 31.71 -12.94
N MET A 90 2.30 30.97 -11.86
CA MET A 90 2.28 31.47 -10.49
C MET A 90 3.57 31.11 -9.77
N THR A 91 4.03 31.98 -8.84
CA THR A 91 5.12 31.67 -7.94
C THR A 91 4.73 30.57 -6.93
N VAL A 92 5.67 30.06 -6.15
CA VAL A 92 5.42 29.09 -5.08
C VAL A 92 4.44 29.66 -4.07
N ALA A 93 4.66 30.89 -3.60
CA ALA A 93 3.77 31.57 -2.63
C ALA A 93 2.35 31.74 -3.20
N GLN A 94 2.25 32.11 -4.47
CA GLN A 94 0.95 32.25 -5.15
C GLN A 94 0.23 30.89 -5.31
N ASN A 95 0.97 29.83 -5.65
CA ASN A 95 0.40 28.47 -5.71
C ASN A 95 -0.19 28.05 -4.36
N ILE A 96 0.54 28.26 -3.26
CA ILE A 96 0.08 27.92 -1.90
C ILE A 96 -1.10 28.81 -1.48
N SER A 97 -1.04 30.10 -1.80
CA SER A 97 -2.07 31.09 -1.46
C SER A 97 -3.39 30.89 -2.22
N PHE A 98 -3.37 30.25 -3.41
CA PHE A 98 -4.51 30.17 -4.31
C PHE A 98 -5.79 29.64 -3.66
N GLY A 99 -5.70 28.52 -2.94
CA GLY A 99 -6.87 27.95 -2.25
C GLY A 99 -7.43 28.84 -1.13
N LEU A 100 -6.57 29.60 -0.45
CA LEU A 100 -6.95 30.58 0.57
C LEU A 100 -7.67 31.78 -0.05
N GLU A 101 -7.18 32.22 -1.21
CA GLU A 101 -7.78 33.31 -1.96
C GLU A 101 -9.19 32.97 -2.43
N MET A 102 -9.38 31.79 -3.00
CA MET A 102 -10.71 31.30 -3.44
C MET A 102 -11.70 31.17 -2.28
N ARG A 103 -11.21 31.00 -1.04
CA ARG A 103 -12.03 30.98 0.17
C ARG A 103 -12.23 32.36 0.81
N GLY A 104 -11.74 33.42 0.19
CA GLY A 104 -11.90 34.80 0.67
C GLY A 104 -11.09 35.15 1.93
N VAL A 105 -10.02 34.40 2.25
CA VAL A 105 -9.15 34.66 3.39
C VAL A 105 -8.44 36.00 3.20
N ALA A 106 -8.39 36.83 4.25
CA ALA A 106 -7.77 38.16 4.23
C ALA A 106 -6.26 38.06 3.86
N LYS A 107 -5.75 39.10 3.14
CA LYS A 107 -4.37 39.09 2.61
C LYS A 107 -3.30 38.87 3.68
N ALA A 108 -3.44 39.51 4.85
CA ALA A 108 -2.49 39.38 5.95
C ALA A 108 -2.44 37.91 6.46
N GLU A 109 -3.60 37.29 6.68
CA GLU A 109 -3.71 35.90 7.13
C GLU A 109 -3.21 34.93 6.06
N ARG A 110 -3.46 35.20 4.76
CA ARG A 110 -2.92 34.41 3.67
C ARG A 110 -1.40 34.39 3.69
N SER A 111 -0.76 35.56 3.85
CA SER A 111 0.72 35.63 3.94
C SER A 111 1.25 34.77 5.07
N GLN A 112 0.69 34.90 6.25
CA GLN A 112 1.10 34.10 7.40
C GLN A 112 0.94 32.60 7.15
N ARG A 113 -0.21 32.17 6.62
CA ARG A 113 -0.45 30.73 6.33
C ARG A 113 0.46 30.20 5.22
N VAL A 114 0.86 31.01 4.25
CA VAL A 114 1.84 30.65 3.22
C VAL A 114 3.21 30.43 3.84
N ASP A 115 3.65 31.34 4.74
CA ASP A 115 4.92 31.22 5.42
C ASP A 115 4.96 29.97 6.33
N GLU A 116 3.89 29.74 7.10
CA GLU A 116 3.71 28.52 7.90
C GLU A 116 3.78 27.25 7.04
N ALA A 117 3.11 27.23 5.88
CA ALA A 117 3.10 26.08 4.99
C ALA A 117 4.48 25.85 4.32
N LEU A 118 5.21 26.92 3.98
CA LEU A 118 6.57 26.82 3.44
C LEU A 118 7.54 26.25 4.49
N ALA A 119 7.48 26.74 5.73
CA ALA A 119 8.28 26.23 6.83
C ALA A 119 8.00 24.74 7.10
N LEU A 120 6.71 24.34 7.11
CA LEU A 120 6.27 22.96 7.34
C LEU A 120 6.89 21.97 6.35
N VAL A 121 7.04 22.37 5.08
CA VAL A 121 7.63 21.53 4.04
C VAL A 121 9.11 21.85 3.75
N ARG A 122 9.78 22.64 4.59
CA ARG A 122 11.19 23.04 4.48
C ARG A 122 11.53 23.69 3.14
N LEU A 123 10.70 24.61 2.70
CA LEU A 123 10.90 25.42 1.49
C LEU A 123 11.02 26.93 1.80
N ASP A 124 11.54 27.28 2.98
CA ASP A 124 11.78 28.66 3.38
C ASP A 124 12.63 29.40 2.33
N GLY A 125 12.25 30.65 2.06
CA GLY A 125 12.95 31.49 1.07
C GLY A 125 12.70 31.16 -0.41
N LEU A 126 11.88 30.15 -0.73
CA LEU A 126 11.57 29.77 -2.11
C LEU A 126 10.24 30.35 -2.63
N GLY A 127 9.54 31.18 -1.83
CA GLY A 127 8.21 31.70 -2.15
C GLY A 127 8.08 32.41 -3.50
N GLU A 128 9.13 33.15 -3.91
CA GLU A 128 9.15 33.94 -5.15
C GLU A 128 9.57 33.14 -6.38
N ARG A 129 9.98 31.87 -6.23
CA ARG A 129 10.37 31.04 -7.36
C ARG A 129 9.14 30.50 -8.12
N TYR A 130 9.33 30.27 -9.41
CA TYR A 130 8.33 29.60 -10.26
C TYR A 130 8.56 28.09 -10.28
N PRO A 131 7.52 27.26 -10.51
CA PRO A 131 7.61 25.80 -10.55
C PRO A 131 8.69 25.25 -11.48
N LYS A 132 8.94 25.93 -12.60
CA LYS A 132 9.99 25.55 -13.56
C LYS A 132 11.41 25.61 -13.00
N ALA A 133 11.64 26.40 -11.95
CA ALA A 133 12.95 26.57 -11.28
C ALA A 133 13.14 25.61 -10.10
N LEU A 134 12.22 24.66 -9.90
CA LEU A 134 12.21 23.73 -8.77
C LEU A 134 12.56 22.31 -9.24
N SER A 135 13.23 21.54 -8.35
CA SER A 135 13.38 20.09 -8.53
C SER A 135 12.04 19.35 -8.41
N GLY A 136 11.98 18.07 -8.80
CA GLY A 136 10.79 17.22 -8.67
C GLY A 136 10.27 17.20 -7.22
N GLY A 137 11.15 16.93 -6.27
CA GLY A 137 10.77 16.88 -4.84
C GLY A 137 10.34 18.25 -4.30
N GLN A 138 10.96 19.35 -4.75
CA GLN A 138 10.51 20.68 -4.36
C GLN A 138 9.09 20.98 -4.92
N ARG A 139 8.79 20.59 -6.16
CA ARG A 139 7.43 20.74 -6.71
C ARG A 139 6.41 19.94 -5.93
N GLN A 140 6.74 18.73 -5.52
CA GLN A 140 5.89 17.90 -4.67
C GLN A 140 5.61 18.57 -3.33
N ARG A 141 6.66 19.05 -2.63
CA ARG A 141 6.51 19.78 -1.37
C ARG A 141 5.61 21.02 -1.50
N VAL A 142 5.73 21.76 -2.60
CA VAL A 142 4.81 22.89 -2.89
C VAL A 142 3.36 22.41 -3.04
N ALA A 143 3.12 21.28 -3.71
CA ALA A 143 1.77 20.72 -3.86
C ALA A 143 1.18 20.29 -2.51
N ILE A 144 2.00 19.68 -1.65
CA ILE A 144 1.62 19.32 -0.27
C ILE A 144 1.33 20.60 0.55
N ALA A 145 2.22 21.59 0.53
CA ALA A 145 2.02 22.87 1.21
C ALA A 145 0.73 23.57 0.77
N ARG A 146 0.44 23.58 -0.55
CA ARG A 146 -0.80 24.13 -1.09
C ARG A 146 -2.04 23.41 -0.55
N ALA A 147 -1.99 22.08 -0.46
CA ALA A 147 -3.10 21.29 0.07
C ALA A 147 -3.28 21.49 1.58
N LEU A 148 -2.21 21.70 2.35
CA LEU A 148 -2.24 21.87 3.80
C LEU A 148 -2.56 23.32 4.22
N ALA A 149 -2.18 24.34 3.44
CA ALA A 149 -2.39 25.75 3.76
C ALA A 149 -3.86 26.09 4.06
N ILE A 150 -4.80 25.41 3.41
CA ILE A 150 -6.24 25.58 3.63
C ILE A 150 -6.74 24.91 4.92
N ARG A 151 -5.86 24.25 5.69
CA ARG A 151 -6.16 23.47 6.90
C ARG A 151 -7.35 22.51 6.69
N PRO A 152 -7.22 21.54 5.77
CA PRO A 152 -8.30 20.63 5.44
C PRO A 152 -8.53 19.60 6.55
N ASN A 153 -9.77 19.11 6.66
CA ASN A 153 -10.10 18.03 7.61
C ASN A 153 -9.63 16.64 7.10
N LEU A 154 -9.52 16.50 5.78
CA LEU A 154 -9.10 15.26 5.10
C LEU A 154 -8.12 15.61 3.97
N LEU A 155 -6.98 14.93 3.95
CA LEU A 155 -5.97 15.02 2.90
C LEU A 155 -6.04 13.80 1.99
N LEU A 156 -6.14 14.04 0.68
CA LEU A 156 -6.17 13.02 -0.35
C LEU A 156 -4.87 13.11 -1.16
N LEU A 157 -4.16 11.98 -1.30
CA LEU A 157 -2.89 11.88 -1.99
C LEU A 157 -3.02 10.86 -3.12
N ASP A 158 -2.96 11.30 -4.37
CA ASP A 158 -3.04 10.43 -5.55
C ASP A 158 -1.64 10.20 -6.13
N GLU A 159 -1.03 9.07 -5.80
CA GLU A 159 0.33 8.67 -6.20
C GLU A 159 1.37 9.81 -6.07
N PRO A 160 1.47 10.46 -4.89
CA PRO A 160 2.19 11.71 -4.76
C PRO A 160 3.69 11.60 -5.06
N MET A 161 4.28 10.40 -4.99
CA MET A 161 5.73 10.19 -5.08
C MET A 161 6.17 9.44 -6.34
N SER A 162 5.24 9.18 -7.28
CA SER A 162 5.53 8.40 -8.49
C SER A 162 6.62 9.00 -9.40
N ASN A 163 6.82 10.32 -9.35
CA ASN A 163 7.78 11.04 -10.19
C ASN A 163 9.13 11.35 -9.50
N LEU A 164 9.42 10.71 -8.35
CA LEU A 164 10.66 10.90 -7.60
C LEU A 164 11.61 9.71 -7.79
N ASP A 165 12.91 9.99 -7.71
CA ASP A 165 13.92 8.94 -7.56
C ASP A 165 13.81 8.22 -6.21
N ALA A 166 14.40 7.02 -6.11
CA ALA A 166 14.22 6.13 -4.95
C ALA A 166 14.67 6.77 -3.62
N LYS A 167 15.82 7.47 -3.62
CA LYS A 167 16.36 8.10 -2.41
C LYS A 167 15.46 9.22 -1.90
N LEU A 168 15.06 10.11 -2.80
CA LEU A 168 14.19 11.24 -2.46
C LEU A 168 12.81 10.76 -2.04
N ARG A 169 12.32 9.67 -2.62
CA ARG A 169 11.05 9.05 -2.24
C ARG A 169 11.09 8.55 -0.79
N GLU A 170 12.15 7.84 -0.39
CA GLU A 170 12.31 7.35 0.98
C GLU A 170 12.35 8.50 2.01
N GLU A 171 13.10 9.57 1.72
CA GLU A 171 13.12 10.77 2.57
C GLU A 171 11.73 11.40 2.71
N MET A 172 10.98 11.48 1.60
CA MET A 172 9.64 12.07 1.56
C MET A 172 8.59 11.24 2.30
N HIS A 173 8.70 9.91 2.32
CA HIS A 173 7.82 9.04 3.11
C HIS A 173 7.87 9.40 4.60
N ILE A 174 9.10 9.48 5.12
CA ILE A 174 9.33 9.80 6.55
C ILE A 174 8.80 11.18 6.87
N GLU A 175 9.10 12.16 6.02
CA GLU A 175 8.72 13.55 6.23
C GLU A 175 7.20 13.77 6.15
N LEU A 176 6.54 13.21 5.14
CA LEU A 176 5.08 13.33 4.99
C LEU A 176 4.35 12.65 6.15
N ARG A 177 4.84 11.50 6.59
CA ARG A 177 4.29 10.82 7.77
C ARG A 177 4.45 11.64 9.05
N ALA A 178 5.61 12.29 9.24
CA ALA A 178 5.84 13.19 10.37
C ALA A 178 4.86 14.38 10.33
N ILE A 179 4.74 15.06 9.20
CA ILE A 179 3.80 16.19 9.01
C ILE A 179 2.36 15.75 9.33
N GLN A 180 1.95 14.59 8.84
CA GLN A 180 0.59 14.09 9.07
C GLN A 180 0.32 13.83 10.56
N ARG A 181 1.29 13.25 11.27
CA ARG A 181 1.19 12.99 12.72
C ARG A 181 1.15 14.30 13.53
N ASP A 182 2.04 15.23 13.21
CA ASP A 182 2.11 16.52 13.91
C ASP A 182 0.82 17.32 13.75
N LEU A 183 0.19 17.26 12.59
CA LEU A 183 -1.08 17.94 12.31
C LEU A 183 -2.31 17.14 12.74
N GLY A 184 -2.18 15.85 13.02
CA GLY A 184 -3.31 14.95 13.32
C GLY A 184 -4.35 14.85 12.21
N ILE A 185 -3.95 15.10 10.94
CA ILE A 185 -4.87 15.14 9.81
C ILE A 185 -5.20 13.75 9.29
N THR A 186 -6.49 13.47 9.05
CA THR A 186 -6.91 12.25 8.39
C THR A 186 -6.40 12.23 6.94
N THR A 187 -5.78 11.12 6.51
CA THR A 187 -5.14 11.06 5.20
C THR A 187 -5.48 9.78 4.48
N ILE A 188 -5.81 9.89 3.19
CA ILE A 188 -5.97 8.77 2.28
C ILE A 188 -4.90 8.85 1.20
N LEU A 189 -4.09 7.82 1.10
CA LEU A 189 -3.06 7.65 0.09
C LEU A 189 -3.54 6.65 -0.95
N VAL A 190 -3.49 6.99 -2.21
CA VAL A 190 -3.57 6.04 -3.32
C VAL A 190 -2.17 5.77 -3.82
N THR A 191 -1.78 4.51 -3.86
CA THR A 191 -0.48 4.09 -4.38
C THR A 191 -0.53 2.69 -4.97
N HIS A 192 0.40 2.36 -5.83
CA HIS A 192 0.71 1.00 -6.27
C HIS A 192 2.05 0.51 -5.65
N ASP A 193 2.75 1.35 -4.91
CA ASP A 193 4.01 1.04 -4.25
C ASP A 193 3.74 0.46 -2.85
N GLN A 194 4.19 -0.77 -2.63
CA GLN A 194 4.01 -1.48 -1.37
C GLN A 194 4.80 -0.82 -0.24
N VAL A 195 6.00 -0.31 -0.54
CA VAL A 195 6.86 0.34 0.46
C VAL A 195 6.21 1.61 0.97
N GLU A 196 5.62 2.43 0.08
CA GLU A 196 4.84 3.61 0.47
C GLU A 196 3.71 3.25 1.43
N ALA A 197 2.89 2.27 1.05
CA ALA A 197 1.75 1.85 1.86
C ALA A 197 2.20 1.33 3.23
N MET A 198 3.25 0.48 3.27
CA MET A 198 3.75 -0.13 4.51
C MET A 198 4.43 0.87 5.44
N THR A 199 5.14 1.86 4.87
CA THR A 199 5.93 2.81 5.67
C THR A 199 5.07 3.92 6.29
N MET A 200 4.03 4.36 5.56
CA MET A 200 3.30 5.57 5.95
C MET A 200 1.95 5.32 6.60
N SER A 201 1.28 4.19 6.33
CA SER A 201 -0.11 4.03 6.76
C SER A 201 -0.27 3.33 8.11
N ASP A 202 -1.35 3.65 8.79
CA ASP A 202 -1.83 2.94 9.98
C ASP A 202 -2.58 1.67 9.56
N ARG A 203 -3.30 1.74 8.42
CA ARG A 203 -3.96 0.60 7.78
C ARG A 203 -3.81 0.65 6.27
N ILE A 204 -3.77 -0.53 5.67
CA ILE A 204 -3.75 -0.72 4.22
C ILE A 204 -5.06 -1.37 3.79
N ALA A 205 -5.75 -0.77 2.83
CA ALA A 205 -6.86 -1.38 2.13
C ALA A 205 -6.35 -1.93 0.78
N VAL A 206 -6.22 -3.24 0.70
CA VAL A 206 -5.80 -3.94 -0.52
C VAL A 206 -6.98 -4.05 -1.47
N MET A 207 -6.84 -3.50 -2.68
CA MET A 207 -7.91 -3.44 -3.67
C MET A 207 -7.64 -4.35 -4.86
N GLN A 208 -8.68 -5.06 -5.29
CA GLN A 208 -8.70 -5.89 -6.50
C GLN A 208 -10.05 -5.76 -7.22
N LYS A 209 -10.04 -5.52 -8.53
CA LYS A 209 -11.25 -5.50 -9.38
C LYS A 209 -12.41 -4.66 -8.81
N GLY A 210 -12.11 -3.47 -8.32
CA GLY A 210 -13.11 -2.53 -7.80
C GLY A 210 -13.57 -2.80 -6.36
N ARG A 211 -13.02 -3.78 -5.67
CA ARG A 211 -13.39 -4.18 -4.30
C ARG A 211 -12.19 -4.11 -3.37
N ILE A 212 -12.44 -3.91 -2.10
CA ILE A 212 -11.45 -4.13 -1.05
C ILE A 212 -11.47 -5.61 -0.67
N VAL A 213 -10.30 -6.27 -0.74
CA VAL A 213 -10.14 -7.69 -0.42
C VAL A 213 -9.56 -7.92 0.98
N GLN A 214 -8.91 -6.90 1.54
CA GLN A 214 -8.38 -6.92 2.91
C GLN A 214 -8.16 -5.49 3.42
N ILE A 215 -8.43 -5.25 4.70
CA ILE A 215 -8.06 -4.02 5.41
C ILE A 215 -7.43 -4.42 6.73
N ASP A 216 -6.14 -4.13 6.89
CA ASP A 216 -5.40 -4.43 8.11
C ASP A 216 -4.27 -3.42 8.35
N THR A 217 -3.58 -3.53 9.51
CA THR A 217 -2.30 -2.87 9.69
C THR A 217 -1.29 -3.41 8.67
N PRO A 218 -0.24 -2.64 8.31
CA PRO A 218 0.79 -3.11 7.37
C PRO A 218 1.37 -4.47 7.74
N TYR A 219 1.66 -4.68 9.02
CA TYR A 219 2.22 -5.92 9.53
C TYR A 219 1.25 -7.11 9.34
N GLU A 220 -0.01 -6.97 9.78
CA GLU A 220 -1.01 -8.04 9.66
C GLU A 220 -1.33 -8.35 8.20
N ALA A 221 -1.46 -7.33 7.34
CA ALA A 221 -1.71 -7.52 5.92
C ALA A 221 -0.59 -8.33 5.23
N TYR A 222 0.68 -8.10 5.64
CA TYR A 222 1.83 -8.80 5.10
C TYR A 222 1.98 -10.23 5.64
N GLU A 223 1.88 -10.38 6.97
CA GLU A 223 2.11 -11.67 7.65
C GLU A 223 0.90 -12.61 7.54
N ARG A 224 -0.32 -12.06 7.49
CA ARG A 224 -1.59 -12.82 7.49
C ARG A 224 -2.51 -12.41 6.33
N PRO A 225 -2.07 -12.63 5.08
CA PRO A 225 -2.89 -12.27 3.92
C PRO A 225 -4.20 -13.07 3.90
N HIS A 226 -5.29 -12.41 3.48
CA HIS A 226 -6.62 -13.03 3.44
C HIS A 226 -6.89 -13.79 2.13
N SER A 227 -6.07 -13.60 1.12
CA SER A 227 -6.23 -14.24 -0.18
C SER A 227 -4.89 -14.49 -0.87
N PRO A 228 -4.82 -15.43 -1.82
CA PRO A 228 -3.66 -15.62 -2.68
C PRO A 228 -3.21 -14.33 -3.36
N PHE A 229 -4.17 -13.53 -3.83
CA PHE A 229 -3.90 -12.24 -4.42
C PHE A 229 -3.19 -11.29 -3.44
N ALA A 230 -3.73 -11.10 -2.22
CA ALA A 230 -3.10 -10.23 -1.21
C ALA A 230 -1.69 -10.72 -0.86
N SER A 231 -1.51 -12.04 -0.70
CA SER A 231 -0.21 -12.64 -0.42
C SER A 231 0.82 -12.33 -1.51
N ALA A 232 0.48 -12.55 -2.78
CA ALA A 232 1.37 -12.31 -3.91
C ALA A 232 1.58 -10.82 -4.19
N PHE A 233 0.55 -10.00 -3.95
CA PHE A 233 0.60 -8.57 -4.22
C PHE A 233 1.39 -7.79 -3.15
N LEU A 234 1.36 -8.18 -1.88
CA LEU A 234 2.07 -7.50 -0.80
C LEU A 234 3.56 -7.86 -0.69
N GLY A 235 4.01 -8.85 -1.41
CA GLY A 235 5.42 -9.25 -1.43
C GLY A 235 5.64 -10.59 -2.11
N LYS A 236 6.91 -10.93 -2.34
CA LYS A 236 7.26 -12.25 -2.87
C LYS A 236 6.86 -13.34 -1.88
N THR A 237 6.40 -14.47 -2.39
CA THR A 237 6.01 -15.61 -1.57
C THR A 237 6.26 -16.92 -2.33
N ASN A 238 6.60 -17.98 -1.60
CA ASN A 238 6.56 -19.34 -2.14
C ASN A 238 5.14 -19.87 -1.90
N ALA A 239 4.62 -20.64 -2.86
CA ALA A 239 3.30 -21.26 -2.77
C ALA A 239 3.39 -22.73 -3.17
N PHE A 240 2.95 -23.62 -2.31
CA PHE A 240 2.95 -25.06 -2.54
C PHE A 240 1.52 -25.57 -2.54
N ALA A 241 1.07 -26.09 -3.68
CA ALA A 241 -0.25 -26.71 -3.81
C ALA A 241 -0.30 -28.01 -3.01
N GLY A 242 -1.29 -28.15 -2.15
CA GLY A 242 -1.46 -29.32 -1.30
C GLY A 242 -2.92 -29.64 -0.99
N ALA A 243 -3.11 -30.76 -0.29
CA ALA A 243 -4.41 -31.19 0.19
C ALA A 243 -4.38 -31.37 1.71
N VAL A 244 -5.40 -30.86 2.37
CA VAL A 244 -5.57 -31.02 3.81
C VAL A 244 -5.90 -32.46 4.14
N GLN A 245 -5.06 -33.12 4.93
CA GLN A 245 -5.25 -34.49 5.40
C GLN A 245 -6.05 -34.51 6.70
N THR A 246 -5.65 -33.68 7.66
CA THR A 246 -6.33 -33.59 8.96
C THR A 246 -6.34 -32.13 9.43
N ARG A 247 -7.39 -31.76 10.17
CA ARG A 247 -7.53 -30.50 10.88
C ARG A 247 -7.81 -30.74 12.33
N ASN A 248 -7.13 -30.00 13.18
CA ASN A 248 -7.45 -29.94 14.60
C ASN A 248 -7.47 -28.46 15.07
N GLU A 249 -7.78 -28.20 16.31
CA GLU A 249 -7.89 -26.85 16.86
C GLU A 249 -6.59 -26.02 16.79
N ARG A 250 -5.42 -26.66 16.62
CA ARG A 250 -4.10 -26.00 16.66
C ARG A 250 -3.41 -25.93 15.31
N CYS A 251 -3.57 -26.96 14.49
CA CYS A 251 -2.87 -27.05 13.21
C CYS A 251 -3.65 -27.85 12.16
N CYS A 252 -3.30 -27.59 10.90
CA CYS A 252 -3.67 -28.37 9.75
C CYS A 252 -2.46 -29.17 9.27
N HIS A 253 -2.66 -30.45 8.94
CA HIS A 253 -1.67 -31.25 8.25
C HIS A 253 -1.96 -31.23 6.77
N VAL A 254 -1.05 -30.71 5.98
CA VAL A 254 -1.22 -30.53 4.54
C VAL A 254 -0.21 -31.37 3.80
N GLN A 255 -0.71 -32.26 2.94
CA GLN A 255 0.13 -33.05 2.05
C GLN A 255 0.47 -32.24 0.80
N VAL A 256 1.76 -31.97 0.62
CA VAL A 256 2.33 -31.34 -0.57
C VAL A 256 3.26 -32.34 -1.24
N LYS A 257 2.84 -32.97 -2.33
CA LYS A 257 3.53 -34.13 -2.90
C LYS A 257 3.78 -35.18 -1.83
N ASP A 258 5.03 -35.52 -1.57
CA ASP A 258 5.49 -36.54 -0.59
C ASP A 258 5.83 -35.94 0.79
N THR A 259 5.65 -34.64 0.98
CA THR A 259 5.97 -33.93 2.22
C THR A 259 4.71 -33.56 2.97
N LEU A 260 4.65 -33.89 4.26
CA LEU A 260 3.61 -33.46 5.19
C LEU A 260 4.05 -32.18 5.88
N LEU A 261 3.32 -31.09 5.65
CA LEU A 261 3.56 -29.79 6.30
C LEU A 261 2.56 -29.57 7.43
N HIS A 262 3.06 -29.03 8.54
CA HIS A 262 2.26 -28.65 9.70
C HIS A 262 2.06 -27.14 9.64
N VAL A 263 0.82 -26.70 9.45
CA VAL A 263 0.50 -25.29 9.31
C VAL A 263 -0.44 -24.89 10.45
N PRO A 264 -0.18 -23.78 11.15
CA PRO A 264 -1.06 -23.30 12.21
C PRO A 264 -2.49 -23.16 11.70
N HIS A 265 -3.45 -23.56 12.54
CA HIS A 265 -4.86 -23.37 12.22
C HIS A 265 -5.22 -21.90 12.42
N GLU A 266 -5.80 -21.31 11.38
CA GLU A 266 -6.46 -20.01 11.45
C GLU A 266 -7.98 -20.26 11.40
N ASP A 267 -8.75 -19.45 12.13
CA ASP A 267 -10.23 -19.54 12.20
C ASP A 267 -10.92 -19.19 10.87
N ARG A 268 -10.46 -19.83 9.80
CA ARG A 268 -11.00 -19.67 8.45
C ARG A 268 -11.50 -21.00 7.92
N THR A 269 -12.67 -20.97 7.31
CA THR A 269 -13.20 -22.12 6.59
C THR A 269 -12.52 -22.23 5.24
N LEU A 270 -11.51 -23.09 5.15
CA LEU A 270 -10.79 -23.38 3.91
C LEU A 270 -11.30 -24.70 3.31
N GLY A 271 -11.25 -24.81 1.99
CA GLY A 271 -11.48 -26.04 1.26
C GLY A 271 -10.46 -27.14 1.59
N ASN A 272 -10.59 -28.31 0.95
CA ASN A 272 -9.59 -29.37 1.11
C ASN A 272 -8.37 -29.17 0.22
N GLU A 273 -8.53 -28.52 -0.95
CA GLU A 273 -7.42 -28.09 -1.80
C GLU A 273 -6.96 -26.69 -1.41
N VAL A 274 -5.72 -26.59 -0.98
CA VAL A 274 -5.13 -25.36 -0.45
C VAL A 274 -3.75 -25.10 -1.05
N ASN A 275 -3.29 -23.88 -0.92
CA ASN A 275 -1.87 -23.56 -1.09
C ASN A 275 -1.27 -23.24 0.29
N VAL A 276 -0.11 -23.80 0.56
CA VAL A 276 0.75 -23.43 1.69
C VAL A 276 1.68 -22.32 1.23
N TYR A 277 1.65 -21.20 1.90
CA TYR A 277 2.48 -20.03 1.60
C TYR A 277 3.56 -19.83 2.66
N ILE A 278 4.75 -19.42 2.19
CA ILE A 278 5.84 -18.98 3.06
C ILE A 278 6.64 -17.84 2.42
N ARG A 279 6.96 -16.84 3.21
CA ARG A 279 7.78 -15.71 2.77
C ARG A 279 9.25 -16.11 2.58
N PRO A 280 9.96 -15.58 1.55
CA PRO A 280 11.37 -15.90 1.31
C PRO A 280 12.30 -15.61 2.49
N GLU A 281 12.04 -14.57 3.28
CA GLU A 281 12.82 -14.15 4.43
C GLU A 281 12.61 -15.03 5.68
N LYS A 282 11.58 -15.88 5.67
CA LYS A 282 11.29 -16.84 6.76
C LYS A 282 12.05 -18.16 6.58
N ILE A 283 12.57 -18.41 5.38
CA ILE A 283 13.33 -19.62 5.06
C ILE A 283 14.81 -19.41 5.41
N ARG A 284 15.41 -20.40 6.05
CA ARG A 284 16.81 -20.39 6.46
C ARG A 284 17.57 -21.50 5.74
N LEU A 285 18.86 -21.25 5.42
CA LEU A 285 19.75 -22.29 4.96
C LEU A 285 20.17 -23.20 6.15
N ALA A 286 20.14 -24.50 5.91
CA ALA A 286 20.69 -25.53 6.76
C ALA A 286 21.74 -26.35 5.99
N GLN A 287 22.50 -27.18 6.70
CA GLN A 287 23.41 -28.12 6.05
C GLN A 287 22.63 -29.14 5.21
N ALA A 288 23.24 -29.62 4.13
CA ALA A 288 22.66 -30.68 3.30
C ALA A 288 22.29 -31.91 4.17
N GLY A 289 21.09 -32.43 3.98
CA GLY A 289 20.54 -33.53 4.79
C GLY A 289 19.95 -33.09 6.15
N HIS A 290 20.08 -31.82 6.52
CA HIS A 290 19.50 -31.24 7.74
C HIS A 290 18.53 -30.13 7.33
N GLY A 291 17.29 -30.21 7.75
CA GLY A 291 16.23 -29.26 7.42
C GLY A 291 14.96 -29.96 6.95
N ARG A 292 13.93 -29.18 6.69
CA ARG A 292 12.60 -29.71 6.27
C ARG A 292 12.56 -30.08 4.79
N LEU A 293 13.36 -29.41 3.97
CA LEU A 293 13.57 -29.71 2.57
C LEU A 293 15.05 -29.74 2.24
N ASN A 294 15.42 -30.58 1.27
CA ASN A 294 16.75 -30.56 0.67
C ASN A 294 16.64 -30.11 -0.78
N GLY A 295 17.66 -29.43 -1.27
CA GLY A 295 17.69 -28.96 -2.63
C GLY A 295 19.06 -28.49 -3.07
N ARG A 296 19.14 -28.02 -4.32
CA ARG A 296 20.37 -27.52 -4.93
C ARG A 296 20.21 -26.06 -5.29
N ILE A 297 21.17 -25.22 -4.90
CA ILE A 297 21.17 -23.79 -5.26
C ILE A 297 21.28 -23.66 -6.79
N ARG A 298 20.29 -23.00 -7.42
CA ARG A 298 20.25 -22.74 -8.86
C ARG A 298 20.60 -21.30 -9.19
N LEU A 299 20.36 -20.38 -8.27
CA LEU A 299 20.61 -18.95 -8.47
C LEU A 299 20.99 -18.31 -7.16
N ARG A 300 22.01 -17.44 -7.21
CA ARG A 300 22.45 -16.60 -6.09
C ARG A 300 22.71 -15.18 -6.59
N VAL A 301 21.91 -14.21 -6.16
CA VAL A 301 22.00 -12.83 -6.59
C VAL A 301 22.28 -11.94 -5.38
N PHE A 302 23.35 -11.15 -5.45
CA PHE A 302 23.68 -10.15 -4.45
C PHE A 302 22.95 -8.83 -4.74
N LEU A 303 22.15 -8.37 -3.76
CA LEU A 303 21.38 -7.13 -3.85
C LEU A 303 21.89 -6.03 -2.90
N GLY A 304 23.13 -6.16 -2.41
CA GLY A 304 23.75 -5.24 -1.46
C GLY A 304 23.44 -5.61 0.00
N ASN A 305 22.29 -5.26 0.49
CA ASN A 305 21.89 -5.55 1.87
C ASN A 305 21.42 -6.99 2.11
N LEU A 306 21.08 -7.72 1.04
CA LEU A 306 20.63 -9.10 1.12
C LEU A 306 21.06 -9.92 -0.12
N TRP A 307 21.00 -11.24 0.03
CA TRP A 307 21.09 -12.23 -1.04
C TRP A 307 19.72 -12.77 -1.39
N LEU A 308 19.42 -12.85 -2.68
CA LEU A 308 18.29 -13.64 -3.20
C LEU A 308 18.83 -14.98 -3.67
N ILE A 309 18.25 -16.06 -3.16
CA ILE A 309 18.69 -17.42 -3.45
C ILE A 309 17.48 -18.22 -3.98
N ALA A 310 17.67 -18.95 -5.08
CA ALA A 310 16.68 -19.88 -5.58
C ALA A 310 17.24 -21.31 -5.46
N VAL A 311 16.49 -22.16 -4.76
CA VAL A 311 16.85 -23.56 -4.50
C VAL A 311 15.86 -24.47 -5.18
N GLU A 312 16.36 -25.34 -6.05
CA GLU A 312 15.52 -26.39 -6.66
C GLU A 312 15.37 -27.54 -5.68
N THR A 313 14.13 -27.86 -5.34
CA THR A 313 13.75 -28.93 -4.42
C THR A 313 12.78 -29.90 -5.12
N HIS A 314 12.44 -31.02 -4.48
CA HIS A 314 11.40 -31.92 -5.00
C HIS A 314 9.99 -31.27 -5.00
N LEU A 315 9.75 -30.23 -4.16
CA LEU A 315 8.51 -29.47 -4.20
C LEU A 315 8.47 -28.45 -5.36
N GLY A 316 9.60 -28.13 -5.94
CA GLY A 316 9.79 -27.13 -7.00
C GLY A 316 10.85 -26.10 -6.62
N MET A 317 10.83 -24.96 -7.32
CA MET A 317 11.75 -23.87 -7.05
C MET A 317 11.30 -23.11 -5.78
N VAL A 318 12.20 -23.02 -4.81
CA VAL A 318 11.99 -22.28 -3.56
C VAL A 318 12.88 -21.05 -3.55
N HIS A 319 12.27 -19.89 -3.37
CA HIS A 319 12.98 -18.62 -3.24
C HIS A 319 13.16 -18.27 -1.77
N MET A 320 14.37 -17.85 -1.40
CA MET A 320 14.65 -17.34 -0.06
C MET A 320 15.50 -16.07 -0.13
N THR A 321 15.51 -15.32 0.95
CA THR A 321 16.39 -14.18 1.13
C THR A 321 17.20 -14.32 2.39
N GLN A 322 18.47 -13.94 2.32
CA GLN A 322 19.41 -13.95 3.45
C GLN A 322 20.04 -12.56 3.61
N PRO A 323 20.01 -11.94 4.80
CA PRO A 323 20.72 -10.69 5.05
C PRO A 323 22.21 -10.81 4.76
N ASN A 324 22.80 -9.76 4.21
CA ASN A 324 24.26 -9.69 4.04
C ASN A 324 24.93 -9.37 5.37
N LEU A 325 25.40 -10.41 6.05
CA LEU A 325 26.14 -10.31 7.32
C LEU A 325 27.66 -10.46 7.14
N GLY A 326 28.16 -10.23 5.91
CA GLY A 326 29.59 -10.30 5.58
C GLY A 326 30.07 -11.70 5.13
N THR A 327 29.27 -12.74 5.32
CA THR A 327 29.59 -14.09 4.81
C THR A 327 28.63 -14.43 3.67
N PRO A 328 29.14 -14.67 2.45
CA PRO A 328 28.28 -15.06 1.33
C PRO A 328 27.70 -16.45 1.56
N PRO A 329 26.46 -16.72 1.06
CA PRO A 329 25.90 -18.05 1.05
C PRO A 329 26.68 -19.00 0.14
N PRO A 330 26.50 -20.34 0.24
CA PRO A 330 27.16 -21.31 -0.62
C PRO A 330 26.93 -21.00 -2.12
N ASP A 331 27.86 -21.43 -2.96
CA ASP A 331 27.82 -21.21 -4.39
C ASP A 331 26.68 -21.98 -5.09
N GLU A 332 26.36 -21.57 -6.29
CA GLU A 332 25.45 -22.30 -7.17
C GLU A 332 25.94 -23.73 -7.40
N GLY A 333 25.02 -24.67 -7.49
CA GLY A 333 25.29 -26.09 -7.60
C GLY A 333 25.48 -26.85 -6.28
N HIS A 334 25.69 -26.15 -5.16
CA HIS A 334 25.79 -26.80 -3.84
C HIS A 334 24.44 -27.33 -3.36
N GLU A 335 24.49 -28.48 -2.71
CA GLU A 335 23.35 -29.04 -1.99
C GLU A 335 23.21 -28.38 -0.62
N VAL A 336 21.97 -28.04 -0.26
CA VAL A 336 21.64 -27.35 0.99
C VAL A 336 20.34 -27.90 1.57
N GLY A 337 20.19 -27.77 2.88
CA GLY A 337 18.91 -27.91 3.54
C GLY A 337 18.18 -26.58 3.61
N LEU A 338 16.86 -26.61 3.63
CA LEU A 338 15.99 -25.48 3.89
C LEU A 338 15.18 -25.75 5.15
N ASP A 339 15.11 -24.77 6.03
CA ASP A 339 14.37 -24.88 7.29
C ASP A 339 13.54 -23.61 7.57
N TRP A 340 12.45 -23.76 8.33
CA TRP A 340 11.54 -22.68 8.74
C TRP A 340 10.75 -23.08 9.99
N SER A 341 10.08 -22.13 10.63
CA SER A 341 9.11 -22.43 11.70
C SER A 341 7.75 -22.77 11.10
N ASP A 342 7.01 -23.70 11.72
CA ASP A 342 5.63 -23.97 11.35
C ASP A 342 4.76 -22.71 11.42
N ASP A 343 5.04 -21.81 12.38
CA ASP A 343 4.34 -20.54 12.55
C ASP A 343 4.54 -19.56 11.40
N ASP A 344 5.52 -19.80 10.52
CA ASP A 344 5.77 -18.98 9.32
C ASP A 344 4.95 -19.40 8.12
N LEU A 345 4.27 -20.55 8.21
CA LEU A 345 3.42 -21.07 7.14
C LEU A 345 2.00 -20.48 7.23
N ARG A 346 1.39 -20.23 6.07
CA ARG A 346 -0.01 -19.77 5.94
C ARG A 346 -0.77 -20.65 4.96
N LEU A 347 -2.06 -20.86 5.26
CA LEU A 347 -2.98 -21.56 4.36
C LEU A 347 -3.92 -20.57 3.70
N LEU A 348 -4.05 -20.68 2.40
CA LEU A 348 -5.05 -19.98 1.64
C LEU A 348 -5.73 -20.94 0.66
N ASP A 349 -7.00 -20.68 0.36
CA ASP A 349 -7.71 -21.44 -0.66
C ASP A 349 -6.95 -21.41 -1.98
N ARG A 350 -6.98 -22.53 -2.69
CA ARG A 350 -6.49 -22.57 -4.05
C ARG A 350 -7.40 -21.72 -4.93
N GLU A 351 -6.88 -20.64 -5.53
CA GLU A 351 -7.65 -19.93 -6.56
C GLU A 351 -8.04 -20.92 -7.65
N VAL A 352 -9.32 -21.19 -7.78
CA VAL A 352 -9.85 -21.85 -8.96
C VAL A 352 -9.63 -20.87 -10.08
N ALA A 353 -8.75 -21.21 -11.03
CA ALA A 353 -8.55 -20.44 -12.24
C ALA A 353 -9.92 -20.35 -12.95
N HIS A 354 -10.67 -19.29 -12.65
CA HIS A 354 -11.82 -18.91 -13.46
C HIS A 354 -11.23 -18.50 -14.80
N GLY A 355 -11.48 -19.35 -15.81
CA GLY A 355 -10.94 -19.22 -17.14
C GLY A 355 -10.97 -17.78 -17.64
N GLN A 356 -9.88 -17.40 -18.27
CA GLN A 356 -9.85 -16.27 -19.17
C GLN A 356 -10.99 -16.47 -20.20
N VAL A 357 -12.01 -15.62 -20.14
CA VAL A 357 -12.97 -15.40 -21.22
C VAL A 357 -12.73 -14.00 -21.75
#